data_45796909751269a881d6eaf645d6f50a
#
_entry.id   45796909751269a881d6eaf645d6f50a
#
_cell.length_a   1.000
_cell.length_b   1.000
_cell.length_c   1.000
_cell.angle_alpha   90.00
_cell.angle_beta   90.00
_cell.angle_gamma   90.00
#
_symmetry.space_group_name_H-M   'P 1'
#
loop_
_entity.id
_entity.type
_entity.pdbx_description
1 polymer ?
#
loop_
_entity_poly.entity_id
_entity_poly.type
_entity_poly.pdbx_seq_one_letter_code
_entity_poly.pdbx_strand_id
1 'polypeptide(L)'
;MTWLNSFKKAITQNNGCVMLTVIETKGSTPCSVGDKIIFSNKQSTFGSIGGGNLEFQALTLAQDLLNKETNVTHLEKYPLGATLGQCCGGYVKVMFERFVNDSAKLENKNSWLVTISDLIERQQDFVVATIIDNQNSGKKFFYTDNSDNSPSSDSDLRSKISDGAYNLFSVNDSPTIVQYQSTPDSLIEVCFEKVNYTEIQSVAIFGAGHISRALMPILTKLPIRIYWIDDRAEQFEHYQGDTSQINIICDDYLSGLEDLPDETYCLVITYSHQMDFDICDKIISRDSFSYLGMIGSRIKGNKFRDRLLQKGYPKETVDKFICPIGAKQKFLKSPTAIAVTIAMDLLNFLEDKKQSMAL
;
A
#
# COMPACT_ATOMS: atom_id res chain seq x y z
N MET A 1 1.08 3.80 -3.42
CA MET A 1 2.03 3.65 -2.29
C MET A 1 1.96 4.87 -1.40
N THR A 2 1.33 4.71 -0.26
CA THR A 2 1.07 5.80 0.69
C THR A 2 2.35 6.44 1.24
N TRP A 3 3.39 5.64 1.50
CA TRP A 3 4.64 6.13 2.07
C TRP A 3 5.44 7.04 1.12
N LEU A 4 5.44 6.78 -0.21
CA LEU A 4 6.21 7.59 -1.16
C LEU A 4 5.67 9.02 -1.26
N ASN A 5 4.35 9.20 -1.30
CA ASN A 5 3.74 10.53 -1.29
C ASN A 5 4.04 11.27 0.02
N SER A 6 3.98 10.56 1.15
CA SER A 6 4.35 11.12 2.45
C SER A 6 5.83 11.45 2.53
N PHE A 7 6.70 10.63 1.93
CA PHE A 7 8.13 10.91 1.82
C PHE A 7 8.39 12.16 0.98
N LYS A 8 7.81 12.26 -0.23
CA LYS A 8 7.94 13.42 -1.11
C LYS A 8 7.51 14.71 -0.38
N LYS A 9 6.38 14.65 0.32
CA LYS A 9 5.89 15.78 1.12
C LYS A 9 6.84 16.12 2.28
N ALA A 10 7.31 15.13 3.03
CA ALA A 10 8.19 15.32 4.16
C ALA A 10 9.54 15.93 3.77
N ILE A 11 10.14 15.47 2.66
CA ILE A 11 11.45 15.95 2.22
C ILE A 11 11.38 17.34 1.60
N THR A 12 10.28 17.71 0.93
CA THR A 12 10.12 19.03 0.28
C THR A 12 9.71 20.13 1.27
N GLN A 13 8.95 19.79 2.30
CA GLN A 13 8.43 20.77 3.27
C GLN A 13 9.36 21.05 4.45
N ASN A 14 10.39 20.22 4.67
CA ASN A 14 11.30 20.29 5.81
C ASN A 14 12.76 20.18 5.35
N ASN A 15 13.71 20.39 6.27
CA ASN A 15 15.15 20.19 6.00
C ASN A 15 15.53 18.71 5.78
N GLY A 16 14.57 17.90 5.31
CA GLY A 16 14.72 16.48 5.06
C GLY A 16 13.88 15.64 6.01
N CYS A 17 14.09 14.32 5.94
CA CYS A 17 13.35 13.35 6.77
C CYS A 17 14.23 12.14 7.10
N VAL A 18 13.74 11.32 8.04
CA VAL A 18 14.27 9.98 8.31
C VAL A 18 13.19 8.97 7.97
N MET A 19 13.52 8.02 7.12
CA MET A 19 12.68 6.87 6.84
C MET A 19 13.13 5.70 7.71
N LEU A 20 12.20 5.13 8.44
CA LEU A 20 12.39 3.91 9.21
C LEU A 20 11.73 2.77 8.45
N THR A 21 12.41 1.64 8.34
CA THR A 21 11.86 0.42 7.74
C THR A 21 12.13 -0.76 8.65
N VAL A 22 11.09 -1.51 9.03
CA VAL A 22 11.25 -2.80 9.73
C VAL A 22 11.81 -3.81 8.73
N ILE A 23 13.01 -4.30 8.99
CA ILE A 23 13.73 -5.20 8.08
C ILE A 23 13.85 -6.63 8.58
N GLU A 24 13.60 -6.87 9.87
CA GLU A 24 13.59 -8.20 10.47
C GLU A 24 12.72 -8.20 11.73
N THR A 25 11.94 -9.26 11.91
CA THR A 25 11.19 -9.52 13.13
C THR A 25 11.42 -10.96 13.57
N LYS A 26 11.47 -11.21 14.88
CA LYS A 26 11.57 -12.55 15.44
C LYS A 26 10.74 -12.68 16.70
N GLY A 27 10.01 -13.77 16.82
CA GLY A 27 9.07 -14.00 17.92
C GLY A 27 7.79 -13.16 17.78
N SER A 28 7.08 -12.92 18.89
CA SER A 28 5.90 -12.07 18.90
C SER A 28 6.29 -10.60 18.80
N THR A 29 5.83 -9.91 17.76
CA THR A 29 6.14 -8.50 17.50
C THR A 29 4.88 -7.71 17.16
N PRO A 30 4.81 -6.41 17.48
CA PRO A 30 3.66 -5.56 17.19
C PRO A 30 3.63 -5.04 15.75
N CYS A 31 4.62 -5.38 14.93
CA CYS A 31 4.79 -4.92 13.56
C CYS A 31 5.20 -6.06 12.63
N SER A 32 5.09 -5.80 11.35
CA SER A 32 5.50 -6.69 10.27
C SER A 32 6.74 -6.17 9.56
N VAL A 33 7.49 -7.09 8.96
CA VAL A 33 8.60 -6.73 8.06
C VAL A 33 8.06 -5.92 6.89
N GLY A 34 8.73 -4.81 6.55
CA GLY A 34 8.27 -3.85 5.56
C GLY A 34 7.49 -2.65 6.12
N ASP A 35 7.04 -2.68 7.38
CA ASP A 35 6.39 -1.53 8.01
C ASP A 35 7.34 -0.33 8.05
N LYS A 36 6.79 0.86 7.78
CA LYS A 36 7.57 2.08 7.62
C LYS A 36 7.04 3.24 8.44
N ILE A 37 7.98 4.10 8.86
CA ILE A 37 7.69 5.45 9.34
C ILE A 37 8.47 6.46 8.50
N ILE A 38 7.82 7.54 8.08
CA ILE A 38 8.46 8.75 7.57
C ILE A 38 8.39 9.79 8.66
N PHE A 39 9.55 10.19 9.18
CA PHE A 39 9.70 11.13 10.27
C PHE A 39 10.41 12.40 9.78
N SER A 40 9.78 13.56 9.88
CA SER A 40 10.38 14.85 9.55
C SER A 40 10.43 15.82 10.74
N ASN A 41 9.53 15.64 11.71
CA ASN A 41 9.55 16.27 13.01
C ASN A 41 8.47 15.61 13.90
N LYS A 42 8.41 15.98 15.18
CA LYS A 42 7.43 15.40 16.13
C LYS A 42 5.95 15.61 15.75
N GLN A 43 5.64 16.59 14.92
CA GLN A 43 4.28 16.91 14.49
C GLN A 43 3.94 16.35 13.11
N SER A 44 4.96 15.84 12.37
CA SER A 44 4.83 15.33 11.01
C SER A 44 5.46 13.96 10.90
N THR A 45 4.71 12.96 11.35
CA THR A 45 5.08 11.55 11.30
C THR A 45 3.99 10.81 10.51
N PHE A 46 4.39 9.97 9.58
CA PHE A 46 3.51 9.10 8.80
C PHE A 46 3.91 7.65 8.99
N GLY A 47 2.91 6.75 9.12
CA GLY A 47 3.13 5.32 9.31
C GLY A 47 3.31 4.93 10.78
N SER A 48 3.58 3.66 11.02
CA SER A 48 3.82 3.08 12.34
C SER A 48 4.66 1.81 12.23
N ILE A 49 5.38 1.49 13.29
CA ILE A 49 6.08 0.22 13.49
C ILE A 49 5.56 -0.51 14.74
N GLY A 50 4.26 -0.38 15.01
CA GLY A 50 3.57 -1.08 16.08
C GLY A 50 3.32 -0.27 17.35
N GLY A 51 3.71 0.98 17.41
CA GLY A 51 3.44 1.89 18.53
C GLY A 51 4.24 1.57 19.82
N GLY A 52 3.78 2.19 20.92
CA GLY A 52 4.34 1.93 22.25
C GLY A 52 5.81 2.35 22.41
N ASN A 53 6.53 1.65 23.29
CA ASN A 53 7.92 1.98 23.64
C ASN A 53 8.90 1.74 22.49
N LEU A 54 8.64 0.74 21.63
CA LEU A 54 9.44 0.49 20.44
C LEU A 54 9.47 1.74 19.54
N GLU A 55 8.29 2.24 19.18
CA GLU A 55 8.16 3.40 18.31
C GLU A 55 8.71 4.66 18.95
N PHE A 56 8.48 4.85 20.26
CA PHE A 56 9.04 5.98 21.02
C PHE A 56 10.58 6.01 20.95
N GLN A 57 11.25 4.88 21.18
CA GLN A 57 12.72 4.80 21.12
C GLN A 57 13.23 4.98 19.69
N ALA A 58 12.57 4.38 18.71
CA ALA A 58 12.91 4.53 17.30
C ALA A 58 12.77 5.99 16.83
N LEU A 59 11.69 6.68 17.23
CA LEU A 59 11.51 8.10 16.91
C LEU A 59 12.49 9.02 17.63
N THR A 60 12.95 8.65 18.83
CA THR A 60 14.02 9.36 19.53
C THR A 60 15.33 9.29 18.74
N LEU A 61 15.73 8.10 18.29
CA LEU A 61 16.90 7.93 17.43
C LEU A 61 16.70 8.67 16.07
N ALA A 62 15.51 8.61 15.49
CA ALA A 62 15.21 9.32 14.26
C ALA A 62 15.38 10.84 14.41
N GLN A 63 15.01 11.41 15.56
CA GLN A 63 15.22 12.83 15.85
C GLN A 63 16.73 13.18 15.91
N ASP A 64 17.56 12.31 16.49
CA ASP A 64 19.01 12.51 16.54
C ASP A 64 19.63 12.42 15.13
N LEU A 65 19.17 11.45 14.33
CA LEU A 65 19.60 11.31 12.94
C LEU A 65 19.13 12.46 12.05
N LEU A 66 17.95 13.03 12.30
CA LEU A 66 17.42 14.16 11.56
C LEU A 66 18.34 15.40 11.66
N ASN A 67 19.04 15.55 12.76
CA ASN A 67 19.98 16.65 13.00
C ASN A 67 21.33 16.47 12.26
N LYS A 68 21.56 15.33 11.60
CA LYS A 68 22.77 15.12 10.80
C LYS A 68 22.70 15.92 9.49
N GLU A 69 23.83 16.48 9.08
CA GLU A 69 23.95 17.28 7.85
C GLU A 69 24.08 16.44 6.58
N THR A 70 24.33 15.14 6.73
CA THR A 70 24.56 14.21 5.61
C THR A 70 23.53 13.08 5.63
N ASN A 71 23.34 12.44 4.49
CA ASN A 71 22.61 11.19 4.41
C ASN A 71 23.34 10.11 5.22
N VAL A 72 22.60 9.36 6.00
CA VAL A 72 23.12 8.28 6.85
C VAL A 72 22.15 7.11 6.75
N THR A 73 22.69 5.89 6.65
CA THR A 73 21.94 4.65 6.86
C THR A 73 22.43 4.00 8.14
N HIS A 74 21.52 3.63 9.03
CA HIS A 74 21.81 3.04 10.33
C HIS A 74 20.89 1.87 10.61
N LEU A 75 21.42 0.80 11.20
CA LEU A 75 20.64 -0.35 11.66
C LEU A 75 20.58 -0.37 13.18
N GLU A 76 19.39 -0.54 13.72
CA GLU A 76 19.17 -0.68 15.15
C GLU A 76 18.31 -1.90 15.45
N LYS A 77 18.66 -2.62 16.53
CA LYS A 77 17.95 -3.80 17.00
C LYS A 77 17.27 -3.54 18.33
N TYR A 78 15.97 -3.71 18.37
CA TYR A 78 15.12 -3.49 19.54
C TYR A 78 14.64 -4.83 20.12
N PRO A 79 15.23 -5.33 21.23
CA PRO A 79 14.70 -6.47 21.95
C PRO A 79 13.43 -6.08 22.70
N LEU A 80 12.30 -6.76 22.43
CA LEU A 80 10.97 -6.40 22.94
C LEU A 80 10.66 -6.92 24.36
N GLY A 81 11.57 -7.67 24.98
CA GLY A 81 11.38 -8.26 26.29
C GLY A 81 11.34 -7.25 27.45
N ALA A 82 11.73 -7.69 28.63
CA ALA A 82 11.65 -6.92 29.88
C ALA A 82 12.31 -5.52 29.83
N THR A 83 13.26 -5.30 28.93
CA THR A 83 13.94 -4.01 28.71
C THR A 83 13.04 -2.94 28.12
N LEU A 84 11.99 -3.32 27.34
CA LEU A 84 11.01 -2.38 26.76
C LEU A 84 9.67 -2.40 27.49
N GLY A 85 9.52 -3.19 28.56
CA GLY A 85 8.26 -3.30 29.31
C GLY A 85 7.12 -3.88 28.49
N GLN A 86 7.40 -4.60 27.40
CA GLN A 86 6.40 -5.26 26.57
C GLN A 86 6.35 -6.76 26.90
N CYS A 87 5.15 -7.35 26.82
CA CYS A 87 4.96 -8.79 27.03
C CYS A 87 5.42 -9.65 25.83
N CYS A 88 5.91 -9.03 24.76
CA CYS A 88 6.41 -9.69 23.56
C CYS A 88 7.87 -10.14 23.75
N GLY A 89 8.17 -11.44 23.64
CA GLY A 89 9.50 -12.01 23.82
C GLY A 89 10.39 -12.00 22.55
N GLY A 90 10.08 -11.14 21.57
CA GLY A 90 10.77 -11.07 20.28
C GLY A 90 11.78 -9.93 20.18
N TYR A 91 12.25 -9.68 18.95
CA TYR A 91 12.98 -8.47 18.60
C TYR A 91 12.54 -7.93 17.22
N VAL A 92 12.79 -6.65 17.03
CA VAL A 92 12.60 -5.95 15.75
C VAL A 92 13.94 -5.30 15.37
N LYS A 93 14.36 -5.46 14.10
CA LYS A 93 15.50 -4.76 13.52
C LYS A 93 14.96 -3.70 12.56
N VAL A 94 15.38 -2.46 12.74
CA VAL A 94 14.92 -1.31 11.99
C VAL A 94 16.08 -0.69 11.25
N MET A 95 15.88 -0.41 9.95
CA MET A 95 16.78 0.40 9.15
C MET A 95 16.30 1.84 9.16
N PHE A 96 17.21 2.75 9.47
CA PHE A 96 17.02 4.19 9.46
C PHE A 96 17.78 4.79 8.29
N GLU A 97 17.11 5.58 7.48
CA GLU A 97 17.69 6.29 6.35
C GLU A 97 17.43 7.79 6.51
N ARG A 98 18.48 8.57 6.76
CA ARG A 98 18.41 10.03 6.78
C ARG A 98 18.54 10.57 5.35
N PHE A 99 17.56 11.37 4.94
CA PHE A 99 17.55 12.08 3.66
C PHE A 99 17.60 13.58 3.92
N VAL A 100 18.67 14.23 3.47
CA VAL A 100 18.80 15.69 3.49
C VAL A 100 18.02 16.27 2.32
N ASN A 101 17.33 17.39 2.55
CA ASN A 101 16.67 18.12 1.46
C ASN A 101 17.73 18.78 0.56
N ASP A 102 17.93 18.19 -0.59
CA ASP A 102 18.77 18.74 -1.66
C ASP A 102 17.94 18.78 -2.95
N SER A 103 17.24 19.89 -3.14
CA SER A 103 16.29 20.07 -4.25
C SER A 103 16.93 19.77 -5.60
N ALA A 104 18.18 20.16 -5.78
CA ALA A 104 18.91 19.92 -7.04
C ALA A 104 19.17 18.44 -7.31
N LYS A 105 19.37 17.63 -6.24
CA LYS A 105 19.53 16.17 -6.37
C LYS A 105 18.20 15.45 -6.49
N LEU A 106 17.14 15.95 -5.87
CA LEU A 106 15.81 15.34 -5.90
C LEU A 106 15.15 15.44 -7.28
N GLU A 107 15.37 16.55 -8.00
CA GLU A 107 14.85 16.80 -9.36
C GLU A 107 15.75 16.25 -10.47
N ASN A 108 16.93 15.76 -10.13
CA ASN A 108 17.85 15.20 -11.12
C ASN A 108 17.25 13.90 -11.68
N LYS A 109 17.29 13.74 -13.02
CA LYS A 109 16.85 12.51 -13.72
C LYS A 109 17.52 11.23 -13.21
N ASN A 110 18.70 11.36 -12.61
CA ASN A 110 19.43 10.26 -11.98
C ASN A 110 19.10 10.09 -10.48
N SER A 111 18.03 10.73 -9.99
CA SER A 111 17.57 10.54 -8.61
C SER A 111 16.79 9.23 -8.49
N TRP A 112 17.04 8.50 -7.40
CA TRP A 112 16.27 7.30 -7.08
C TRP A 112 14.76 7.58 -6.92
N LEU A 113 14.38 8.81 -6.55
CA LEU A 113 12.97 9.23 -6.46
C LEU A 113 12.30 9.32 -7.83
N VAL A 114 13.03 9.72 -8.85
CA VAL A 114 12.51 9.74 -10.22
C VAL A 114 12.33 8.31 -10.71
N THR A 115 13.34 7.45 -10.49
CA THR A 115 13.27 6.03 -10.89
C THR A 115 12.09 5.30 -10.23
N ILE A 116 11.92 5.43 -8.90
CA ILE A 116 10.81 4.76 -8.21
C ILE A 116 9.45 5.31 -8.64
N SER A 117 9.36 6.62 -8.94
CA SER A 117 8.11 7.21 -9.42
C SER A 117 7.72 6.67 -10.80
N ASP A 118 8.69 6.56 -11.70
CA ASP A 118 8.50 6.02 -13.05
C ASP A 118 8.10 4.53 -13.02
N LEU A 119 8.74 3.72 -12.17
CA LEU A 119 8.39 2.31 -12.01
C LEU A 119 6.95 2.13 -11.46
N ILE A 120 6.55 2.99 -10.53
CA ILE A 120 5.18 3.02 -9.99
C ILE A 120 4.17 3.47 -11.06
N GLU A 121 4.50 4.50 -11.86
CA GLU A 121 3.64 4.96 -12.95
C GLU A 121 3.46 3.88 -14.03
N ARG A 122 4.52 3.10 -14.30
CA ARG A 122 4.45 1.94 -15.21
C ARG A 122 3.78 0.72 -14.61
N GLN A 123 3.38 0.78 -13.36
CA GLN A 123 2.73 -0.33 -12.64
C GLN A 123 3.57 -1.63 -12.63
N GLN A 124 4.90 -1.49 -12.51
CA GLN A 124 5.84 -2.60 -12.52
C GLN A 124 6.21 -3.04 -11.11
N ASP A 125 6.41 -4.34 -10.92
CA ASP A 125 7.07 -4.89 -9.76
C ASP A 125 8.57 -4.63 -9.85
N PHE A 126 9.19 -4.28 -8.73
CA PHE A 126 10.63 -4.02 -8.69
C PHE A 126 11.23 -4.35 -7.33
N VAL A 127 12.53 -4.56 -7.34
CA VAL A 127 13.34 -4.72 -6.13
C VAL A 127 14.20 -3.47 -5.94
N VAL A 128 14.18 -2.92 -4.73
CA VAL A 128 15.10 -1.86 -4.30
C VAL A 128 16.23 -2.49 -3.49
N ALA A 129 17.46 -2.34 -3.94
CA ALA A 129 18.64 -2.71 -3.18
C ALA A 129 19.25 -1.44 -2.55
N THR A 130 19.22 -1.35 -1.22
CA THR A 130 19.76 -0.23 -0.46
C THR A 130 21.08 -0.64 0.19
N ILE A 131 22.16 0.11 -0.07
CA ILE A 131 23.46 -0.13 0.54
C ILE A 131 23.47 0.39 1.97
N ILE A 132 23.89 -0.47 2.90
CA ILE A 132 24.05 -0.17 4.32
C ILE A 132 25.53 -0.16 4.63
N ASP A 133 26.17 0.97 4.35
CA ASP A 133 27.60 1.18 4.57
C ASP A 133 27.86 2.66 4.81
N ASN A 134 28.84 2.98 5.66
CA ASN A 134 29.17 4.37 6.00
C ASN A 134 29.70 5.19 4.79
N GLN A 135 30.33 4.55 3.80
CA GLN A 135 30.89 5.23 2.64
C GLN A 135 29.89 5.38 1.49
N ASN A 136 28.97 4.42 1.34
CA ASN A 136 27.99 4.36 0.26
C ASN A 136 26.55 4.54 0.73
N SER A 137 26.38 5.08 1.93
CA SER A 137 25.11 5.19 2.61
C SER A 137 24.06 5.89 1.76
N GLY A 138 22.89 5.25 1.62
CA GLY A 138 21.77 5.77 0.85
C GLY A 138 21.84 5.54 -0.66
N LYS A 139 22.87 4.88 -1.21
CA LYS A 139 22.84 4.43 -2.60
C LYS A 139 21.76 3.36 -2.78
N LYS A 140 20.94 3.53 -3.82
CA LYS A 140 19.86 2.62 -4.17
C LYS A 140 20.00 2.15 -5.61
N PHE A 141 19.71 0.86 -5.81
CA PHE A 141 19.64 0.23 -7.12
C PHE A 141 18.24 -0.36 -7.31
N PHE A 142 17.76 -0.37 -8.55
CA PHE A 142 16.41 -0.76 -8.88
C PHE A 142 16.43 -1.82 -9.98
N TYR A 143 15.81 -2.95 -9.71
CA TYR A 143 15.73 -4.07 -10.62
C TYR A 143 14.27 -4.41 -10.88
N THR A 144 13.92 -4.63 -12.14
CA THR A 144 12.68 -5.31 -12.53
C THR A 144 13.03 -6.74 -12.92
N ASP A 145 12.04 -7.57 -13.17
CA ASP A 145 12.24 -8.98 -13.60
C ASP A 145 13.14 -9.12 -14.84
N ASN A 146 13.17 -8.11 -15.71
CA ASN A 146 13.85 -8.14 -17.00
C ASN A 146 14.93 -7.07 -17.17
N SER A 147 15.14 -6.16 -16.22
CA SER A 147 16.07 -5.05 -16.40
C SER A 147 16.58 -4.43 -15.11
N ASP A 148 17.78 -3.87 -15.20
CA ASP A 148 18.37 -3.00 -14.19
C ASP A 148 18.03 -1.54 -14.54
N ASN A 149 17.25 -0.91 -13.68
CA ASN A 149 16.78 0.48 -13.82
C ASN A 149 17.52 1.44 -12.88
N SER A 150 18.69 1.04 -12.38
CA SER A 150 19.43 1.80 -11.38
C SER A 150 20.00 3.10 -11.94
N PRO A 151 19.84 4.24 -11.27
CA PRO A 151 20.36 5.52 -11.71
C PRO A 151 21.89 5.67 -11.50
N SER A 152 22.51 4.76 -10.77
CA SER A 152 23.93 4.80 -10.43
C SER A 152 24.82 4.30 -11.56
N SER A 153 25.97 4.92 -11.76
CA SER A 153 27.00 4.52 -12.72
C SER A 153 27.98 3.45 -12.19
N ASP A 154 27.80 2.97 -10.96
CA ASP A 154 28.68 2.01 -10.30
C ASP A 154 28.43 0.59 -10.82
N SER A 155 29.03 0.27 -11.97
CA SER A 155 28.79 -0.99 -12.69
C SER A 155 29.30 -2.23 -11.95
N ASP A 156 30.41 -2.11 -11.19
CA ASP A 156 30.99 -3.24 -10.47
C ASP A 156 30.13 -3.66 -9.28
N LEU A 157 29.64 -2.71 -8.50
CA LEU A 157 28.75 -2.98 -7.38
C LEU A 157 27.38 -3.49 -7.87
N ARG A 158 26.85 -2.93 -8.97
CA ARG A 158 25.60 -3.35 -9.61
C ARG A 158 25.64 -4.82 -10.02
N SER A 159 26.70 -5.24 -10.69
CA SER A 159 26.84 -6.64 -11.13
C SER A 159 26.91 -7.62 -9.95
N LYS A 160 27.57 -7.22 -8.85
CA LYS A 160 27.69 -8.07 -7.66
C LYS A 160 26.36 -8.30 -6.93
N ILE A 161 25.47 -7.29 -6.91
CA ILE A 161 24.21 -7.35 -6.17
C ILE A 161 23.01 -7.75 -7.03
N SER A 162 23.15 -7.76 -8.37
CA SER A 162 22.05 -8.10 -9.28
C SER A 162 21.43 -9.47 -9.02
N ASP A 163 22.26 -10.49 -8.78
CA ASP A 163 21.79 -11.84 -8.54
C ASP A 163 20.91 -11.94 -7.27
N GLY A 164 21.28 -11.18 -6.22
CA GLY A 164 20.48 -11.07 -5.00
C GLY A 164 19.12 -10.43 -5.25
N ALA A 165 19.07 -9.40 -6.11
CA ALA A 165 17.84 -8.74 -6.49
C ALA A 165 16.94 -9.66 -7.33
N TYR A 166 17.49 -10.34 -8.34
CA TYR A 166 16.71 -11.25 -9.19
C TYR A 166 16.18 -12.46 -8.43
N ASN A 167 16.93 -12.99 -7.47
CA ASN A 167 16.45 -14.07 -6.62
C ASN A 167 15.19 -13.70 -5.81
N LEU A 168 15.02 -12.43 -5.43
CA LEU A 168 13.84 -11.98 -4.70
C LEU A 168 12.55 -11.96 -5.54
N PHE A 169 12.64 -11.91 -6.88
CA PHE A 169 11.44 -12.07 -7.71
C PHE A 169 10.84 -13.48 -7.59
N SER A 170 11.68 -14.48 -7.27
CA SER A 170 11.29 -15.89 -7.13
C SER A 170 10.90 -16.27 -5.69
N VAL A 171 11.22 -15.43 -4.70
CA VAL A 171 11.01 -15.70 -3.26
C VAL A 171 10.20 -14.56 -2.66
N ASN A 172 9.21 -14.90 -1.84
CA ASN A 172 8.30 -13.90 -1.24
C ASN A 172 8.81 -13.27 0.06
N ASP A 173 10.06 -13.48 0.46
CA ASP A 173 10.64 -12.96 1.69
C ASP A 173 11.32 -11.60 1.46
N SER A 174 10.67 -10.54 1.87
CA SER A 174 11.18 -9.17 1.73
C SER A 174 10.77 -8.30 2.93
N PRO A 175 11.63 -7.41 3.44
CA PRO A 175 13.03 -7.17 3.07
C PRO A 175 14.02 -8.25 3.55
N THR A 176 15.12 -8.41 2.83
CA THR A 176 16.20 -9.35 3.15
C THR A 176 17.55 -8.63 3.16
N ILE A 177 18.42 -8.93 4.14
CA ILE A 177 19.78 -8.40 4.17
C ILE A 177 20.75 -9.47 3.71
N VAL A 178 21.61 -9.09 2.76
CA VAL A 178 22.69 -9.93 2.25
C VAL A 178 24.02 -9.20 2.38
N GLN A 179 25.07 -9.92 2.79
CA GLN A 179 26.43 -9.40 2.86
C GLN A 179 27.20 -9.71 1.58
N TYR A 180 27.86 -8.71 1.03
CA TYR A 180 28.69 -8.82 -0.17
C TYR A 180 30.11 -8.37 0.15
N GLN A 181 31.08 -9.05 -0.45
CA GLN A 181 32.48 -8.64 -0.36
C GLN A 181 32.74 -7.45 -1.32
N SER A 182 32.97 -6.28 -0.77
CA SER A 182 33.29 -5.06 -1.51
C SER A 182 34.75 -5.01 -1.92
N THR A 183 35.65 -5.31 -0.95
CA THR A 183 37.10 -5.48 -1.16
C THR A 183 37.56 -6.73 -0.40
N PRO A 184 38.80 -7.23 -0.57
CA PRO A 184 39.27 -8.39 0.17
C PRO A 184 39.08 -8.30 1.69
N ASP A 185 39.10 -7.08 2.25
CA ASP A 185 39.02 -6.81 3.69
C ASP A 185 37.74 -6.07 4.12
N SER A 186 36.77 -5.87 3.22
CA SER A 186 35.55 -5.10 3.51
C SER A 186 34.29 -5.79 3.01
N LEU A 187 33.31 -5.93 3.92
CA LEU A 187 31.97 -6.39 3.63
C LEU A 187 31.01 -5.20 3.59
N ILE A 188 30.07 -5.22 2.66
CA ILE A 188 28.92 -4.31 2.63
C ILE A 188 27.64 -5.10 2.89
N GLU A 189 26.74 -4.52 3.65
CA GLU A 189 25.39 -5.04 3.81
C GLU A 189 24.45 -4.36 2.79
N VAL A 190 23.61 -5.16 2.17
CA VAL A 190 22.61 -4.68 1.20
C VAL A 190 21.24 -5.15 1.65
N CYS A 191 20.33 -4.21 1.85
CA CYS A 191 18.93 -4.50 2.11
C CYS A 191 18.17 -4.54 0.78
N PHE A 192 17.60 -5.68 0.47
CA PHE A 192 16.72 -5.87 -0.68
C PHE A 192 15.27 -5.79 -0.22
N GLU A 193 14.49 -4.93 -0.85
CA GLU A 193 13.06 -4.80 -0.62
C GLU A 193 12.31 -4.96 -1.92
N LYS A 194 11.48 -5.99 -2.02
CA LYS A 194 10.58 -6.20 -3.16
C LYS A 194 9.34 -5.32 -3.02
N VAL A 195 8.99 -4.66 -4.08
CA VAL A 195 7.78 -3.86 -4.19
C VAL A 195 6.86 -4.52 -5.21
N ASN A 196 5.85 -5.20 -4.73
CA ASN A 196 4.84 -5.87 -5.55
C ASN A 196 3.73 -4.88 -5.89
N TYR A 197 3.86 -4.20 -7.04
CA TYR A 197 2.83 -3.27 -7.50
C TYR A 197 1.61 -4.00 -8.06
N THR A 198 1.83 -5.10 -8.76
CA THR A 198 0.79 -5.90 -9.38
C THR A 198 -0.09 -6.61 -8.36
N GLU A 199 0.42 -6.89 -7.16
CA GLU A 199 -0.34 -7.49 -6.05
C GLU A 199 -1.24 -6.48 -5.30
N ILE A 200 -1.14 -5.16 -5.61
CA ILE A 200 -2.00 -4.16 -4.97
C ILE A 200 -3.43 -4.32 -5.48
N GLN A 201 -4.32 -4.72 -4.59
CA GLN A 201 -5.72 -4.92 -4.89
C GLN A 201 -6.41 -3.63 -5.34
N SER A 202 -7.21 -3.70 -6.37
CA SER A 202 -8.04 -2.59 -6.86
C SER A 202 -9.44 -2.66 -6.25
N VAL A 203 -9.93 -1.53 -5.74
CA VAL A 203 -11.28 -1.39 -5.17
C VAL A 203 -12.00 -0.27 -5.89
N ALA A 204 -13.11 -0.58 -6.52
CA ALA A 204 -13.96 0.39 -7.19
C ALA A 204 -15.22 0.65 -6.36
N ILE A 205 -15.54 1.91 -6.13
CA ILE A 205 -16.73 2.34 -5.41
C ILE A 205 -17.61 3.12 -6.36
N PHE A 206 -18.77 2.57 -6.68
CA PHE A 206 -19.79 3.18 -7.50
C PHE A 206 -20.76 3.95 -6.61
N GLY A 207 -20.72 5.28 -6.70
CA GLY A 207 -21.50 6.21 -5.90
C GLY A 207 -20.66 7.03 -4.93
N ALA A 208 -20.82 8.37 -4.93
CA ALA A 208 -20.13 9.31 -4.05
C ALA A 208 -21.04 9.89 -2.96
N GLY A 209 -22.00 9.09 -2.48
CA GLY A 209 -22.94 9.47 -1.43
C GLY A 209 -22.34 9.47 -0.02
N HIS A 210 -23.18 9.66 0.98
CA HIS A 210 -22.78 9.78 2.39
C HIS A 210 -21.98 8.59 2.92
N ILE A 211 -22.34 7.35 2.51
CA ILE A 211 -21.66 6.14 2.96
C ILE A 211 -20.27 6.06 2.34
N SER A 212 -20.16 6.29 1.04
CA SER A 212 -18.88 6.28 0.34
C SER A 212 -17.94 7.35 0.89
N ARG A 213 -18.41 8.58 1.13
CA ARG A 213 -17.61 9.63 1.77
C ARG A 213 -17.15 9.26 3.18
N ALA A 214 -17.95 8.55 3.96
CA ALA A 214 -17.55 8.04 5.26
C ALA A 214 -16.58 6.85 5.17
N LEU A 215 -16.57 6.10 4.07
CA LEU A 215 -15.71 4.96 3.82
C LEU A 215 -14.30 5.39 3.36
N MET A 216 -14.19 6.45 2.55
CA MET A 216 -12.93 6.92 1.97
C MET A 216 -11.80 7.16 3.00
N PRO A 217 -12.02 7.83 4.16
CA PRO A 217 -10.97 8.02 5.16
C PRO A 217 -10.37 6.72 5.72
N ILE A 218 -11.11 5.62 5.66
CA ILE A 218 -10.65 4.29 6.05
C ILE A 218 -9.85 3.67 4.91
N LEU A 219 -10.42 3.65 3.70
CA LEU A 219 -9.81 3.00 2.54
C LEU A 219 -8.49 3.64 2.12
N THR A 220 -8.35 4.96 2.22
CA THR A 220 -7.10 5.67 1.91
C THR A 220 -5.93 5.33 2.85
N LYS A 221 -6.18 4.61 3.94
CA LYS A 221 -5.14 4.11 4.85
C LYS A 221 -4.72 2.67 4.55
N LEU A 222 -5.44 1.99 3.67
CA LEU A 222 -5.15 0.61 3.27
C LEU A 222 -4.21 0.59 2.05
N PRO A 223 -3.41 -0.47 1.88
CA PRO A 223 -2.54 -0.65 0.71
C PRO A 223 -3.34 -1.16 -0.50
N ILE A 224 -4.31 -0.36 -0.97
CA ILE A 224 -5.19 -0.66 -2.10
C ILE A 224 -5.20 0.50 -3.10
N ARG A 225 -5.56 0.23 -4.35
CA ARG A 225 -5.91 1.26 -5.34
C ARG A 225 -7.40 1.54 -5.25
N ILE A 226 -7.77 2.80 -5.21
CA ILE A 226 -9.15 3.23 -5.09
C ILE A 226 -9.58 3.89 -6.40
N TYR A 227 -10.69 3.40 -6.96
CA TYR A 227 -11.42 4.02 -8.04
C TYR A 227 -12.77 4.48 -7.49
N TRP A 228 -13.05 5.77 -7.56
CA TRP A 228 -14.28 6.34 -7.03
C TRP A 228 -15.09 6.97 -8.16
N ILE A 229 -16.25 6.38 -8.46
CA ILE A 229 -17.02 6.61 -9.67
C ILE A 229 -18.39 7.19 -9.30
N ASP A 230 -18.75 8.34 -9.86
CA ASP A 230 -20.09 8.94 -9.76
C ASP A 230 -20.27 9.89 -10.95
N ASP A 231 -21.48 9.96 -11.51
CA ASP A 231 -21.83 10.85 -12.60
C ASP A 231 -22.05 12.31 -12.18
N ARG A 232 -22.05 12.60 -10.88
CA ARG A 232 -22.33 13.91 -10.28
C ARG A 232 -21.08 14.51 -9.65
N ALA A 233 -20.46 15.45 -10.34
CA ALA A 233 -19.22 16.10 -9.89
C ALA A 233 -19.34 16.72 -8.50
N GLU A 234 -20.47 17.34 -8.17
CA GLU A 234 -20.73 17.99 -6.89
C GLU A 234 -20.67 17.03 -5.69
N GLN A 235 -20.86 15.72 -5.90
CA GLN A 235 -20.78 14.74 -4.83
C GLN A 235 -19.35 14.57 -4.32
N PHE A 236 -18.35 14.71 -5.18
CA PHE A 236 -16.94 14.66 -4.82
C PHE A 236 -16.50 15.93 -4.06
N GLU A 237 -17.07 17.11 -4.40
CA GLU A 237 -16.76 18.36 -3.72
C GLU A 237 -17.16 18.35 -2.23
N HIS A 238 -18.13 17.55 -1.86
CA HIS A 238 -18.53 17.33 -0.47
C HIS A 238 -17.55 16.50 0.35
N TYR A 239 -16.53 15.92 -0.27
CA TYR A 239 -15.47 15.19 0.44
C TYR A 239 -14.30 16.13 0.76
N GLN A 240 -14.04 16.32 2.05
CA GLN A 240 -13.00 17.23 2.54
C GLN A 240 -11.67 16.52 2.87
N GLY A 241 -11.57 15.22 2.54
CA GLY A 241 -10.37 14.43 2.78
C GLY A 241 -9.33 14.55 1.67
N ASP A 242 -8.18 13.91 1.86
CA ASP A 242 -7.12 13.82 0.87
C ASP A 242 -7.54 12.89 -0.28
N THR A 243 -7.56 13.41 -1.50
CA THR A 243 -7.90 12.68 -2.73
C THR A 243 -6.67 12.21 -3.52
N SER A 244 -5.46 12.50 -3.06
CA SER A 244 -4.21 12.20 -3.79
C SER A 244 -3.98 10.71 -4.11
N GLN A 245 -4.70 9.82 -3.44
CA GLN A 245 -4.63 8.36 -3.61
C GLN A 245 -5.91 7.77 -4.21
N ILE A 246 -6.84 8.63 -4.63
CA ILE A 246 -8.13 8.22 -5.17
C ILE A 246 -8.16 8.56 -6.65
N ASN A 247 -8.38 7.55 -7.50
CA ASN A 247 -8.68 7.76 -8.90
C ASN A 247 -10.16 8.13 -9.00
N ILE A 248 -10.45 9.43 -9.10
CA ILE A 248 -11.81 9.93 -9.26
C ILE A 248 -12.18 9.81 -10.73
N ILE A 249 -13.29 9.14 -11.01
CA ILE A 249 -13.90 9.02 -12.34
C ILE A 249 -15.28 9.70 -12.28
N CYS A 250 -15.33 10.90 -12.81
CA CYS A 250 -16.57 11.67 -12.91
C CYS A 250 -17.19 11.45 -14.27
N ASP A 251 -17.84 10.32 -14.45
CA ASP A 251 -18.47 9.91 -15.70
C ASP A 251 -19.66 8.99 -15.39
N ASP A 252 -20.42 8.63 -16.43
CA ASP A 252 -21.42 7.57 -16.32
C ASP A 252 -20.78 6.26 -15.79
N TYR A 253 -21.51 5.59 -14.92
CA TYR A 253 -21.01 4.42 -14.19
C TYR A 253 -20.58 3.26 -15.09
N LEU A 254 -21.22 3.08 -16.24
CA LEU A 254 -20.90 1.99 -17.16
C LEU A 254 -19.62 2.29 -17.95
N SER A 255 -19.40 3.55 -18.33
CA SER A 255 -18.15 4.02 -18.93
C SER A 255 -16.99 3.89 -17.95
N GLY A 256 -17.17 4.36 -16.72
CA GLY A 256 -16.14 4.27 -15.68
C GLY A 256 -15.73 2.83 -15.31
N LEU A 257 -16.59 1.85 -15.62
CA LEU A 257 -16.28 0.45 -15.40
C LEU A 257 -15.29 -0.11 -16.45
N GLU A 258 -15.25 0.46 -17.65
CA GLU A 258 -14.35 0.01 -18.72
C GLU A 258 -12.88 0.29 -18.39
N ASP A 259 -12.61 1.33 -17.62
CA ASP A 259 -11.27 1.75 -17.19
C ASP A 259 -10.73 0.95 -15.98
N LEU A 260 -11.54 0.06 -15.40
CA LEU A 260 -11.12 -0.69 -14.20
C LEU A 260 -10.23 -1.88 -14.57
N PRO A 261 -9.17 -2.12 -13.79
CA PRO A 261 -8.37 -3.34 -13.90
C PRO A 261 -9.22 -4.60 -13.71
N ASP A 262 -8.74 -5.70 -14.29
CA ASP A 262 -9.28 -7.02 -13.97
C ASP A 262 -9.10 -7.33 -12.47
N GLU A 263 -9.85 -8.30 -11.96
CA GLU A 263 -9.81 -8.72 -10.55
C GLU A 263 -10.15 -7.59 -9.55
N THR A 264 -10.84 -6.53 -9.98
CA THR A 264 -11.26 -5.43 -9.11
C THR A 264 -12.34 -5.86 -8.12
N TYR A 265 -12.27 -5.37 -6.88
CA TYR A 265 -13.31 -5.48 -5.86
C TYR A 265 -14.31 -4.34 -6.04
N CYS A 266 -15.53 -4.66 -6.44
CA CYS A 266 -16.56 -3.67 -6.78
C CYS A 266 -17.56 -3.49 -5.63
N LEU A 267 -17.75 -2.24 -5.19
CA LEU A 267 -18.72 -1.83 -4.18
C LEU A 267 -19.78 -0.93 -4.80
N VAL A 268 -21.02 -1.40 -4.90
CA VAL A 268 -22.14 -0.65 -5.52
C VAL A 268 -22.95 0.02 -4.41
N ILE A 269 -22.85 1.36 -4.32
CA ILE A 269 -23.41 2.20 -3.27
C ILE A 269 -24.09 3.43 -3.89
N THR A 270 -24.88 3.23 -4.96
CA THR A 270 -25.54 4.34 -5.64
C THR A 270 -26.87 4.74 -4.97
N TYR A 271 -27.49 5.77 -5.51
CA TYR A 271 -28.79 6.27 -5.04
C TYR A 271 -29.99 5.66 -5.78
N SER A 272 -29.75 4.91 -6.87
CA SER A 272 -30.79 4.40 -7.75
C SER A 272 -30.79 2.87 -7.81
N HIS A 273 -31.96 2.26 -7.57
CA HIS A 273 -32.12 0.81 -7.67
C HIS A 273 -31.90 0.26 -9.08
N GLN A 274 -32.29 1.04 -10.11
CA GLN A 274 -32.09 0.61 -11.51
C GLN A 274 -30.59 0.66 -11.85
N MET A 275 -29.94 1.75 -11.51
CA MET A 275 -28.50 1.94 -11.71
C MET A 275 -27.67 0.89 -10.98
N ASP A 276 -28.02 0.57 -9.72
CA ASP A 276 -27.38 -0.52 -8.98
C ASP A 276 -27.48 -1.86 -9.74
N PHE A 277 -28.63 -2.14 -10.35
CA PHE A 277 -28.80 -3.37 -11.14
C PHE A 277 -27.96 -3.35 -12.41
N ASP A 278 -27.99 -2.25 -13.16
CA ASP A 278 -27.29 -2.12 -14.45
C ASP A 278 -25.77 -2.23 -14.25
N ILE A 279 -25.23 -1.64 -13.16
CA ILE A 279 -23.82 -1.78 -12.77
C ILE A 279 -23.50 -3.24 -12.41
N CYS A 280 -24.30 -3.88 -11.55
CA CYS A 280 -24.08 -5.28 -11.17
C CYS A 280 -24.13 -6.22 -12.39
N ASP A 281 -25.08 -6.01 -13.29
CA ASP A 281 -25.24 -6.76 -14.52
C ASP A 281 -24.00 -6.63 -15.44
N LYS A 282 -23.52 -5.41 -15.62
CA LYS A 282 -22.33 -5.14 -16.43
C LYS A 282 -21.06 -5.74 -15.81
N ILE A 283 -20.88 -5.66 -14.47
CA ILE A 283 -19.74 -6.26 -13.76
C ILE A 283 -19.76 -7.78 -13.94
N ILE A 284 -20.92 -8.42 -13.74
CA ILE A 284 -21.08 -9.86 -13.89
C ILE A 284 -20.84 -10.29 -15.35
N SER A 285 -21.30 -9.51 -16.32
CA SER A 285 -21.09 -9.81 -17.74
C SER A 285 -19.62 -9.74 -18.17
N ARG A 286 -18.80 -8.94 -17.47
CA ARG A 286 -17.36 -8.83 -17.72
C ARG A 286 -16.58 -10.04 -17.21
N ASP A 287 -17.08 -10.74 -16.18
CA ASP A 287 -16.52 -11.94 -15.54
C ASP A 287 -15.03 -11.82 -15.12
N SER A 288 -14.55 -10.58 -14.94
CA SER A 288 -13.16 -10.26 -14.56
C SER A 288 -13.10 -9.47 -13.24
N PHE A 289 -13.95 -9.82 -12.27
CA PHE A 289 -13.98 -9.19 -10.95
C PHE A 289 -13.69 -10.20 -9.84
N SER A 290 -13.02 -9.76 -8.77
CA SER A 290 -12.75 -10.60 -7.60
C SER A 290 -13.91 -10.62 -6.60
N TYR A 291 -14.65 -9.51 -6.50
CA TYR A 291 -15.72 -9.32 -5.53
C TYR A 291 -16.76 -8.33 -6.05
N LEU A 292 -18.03 -8.62 -5.83
CA LEU A 292 -19.13 -7.71 -6.12
C LEU A 292 -20.04 -7.59 -4.90
N GLY A 293 -19.95 -6.46 -4.22
CA GLY A 293 -20.76 -6.14 -3.06
C GLY A 293 -21.70 -4.98 -3.30
N MET A 294 -22.96 -5.09 -2.86
CA MET A 294 -23.95 -4.02 -3.02
C MET A 294 -24.61 -3.69 -1.67
N ILE A 295 -24.85 -2.40 -1.46
CA ILE A 295 -25.67 -1.96 -0.34
C ILE A 295 -27.15 -2.21 -0.63
N GLY A 296 -27.88 -2.71 0.35
CA GLY A 296 -29.29 -2.97 0.17
C GLY A 296 -29.89 -3.85 1.24
N SER A 297 -31.12 -4.32 1.01
CA SER A 297 -31.75 -5.33 1.84
C SER A 297 -31.54 -6.75 1.29
N ARG A 298 -31.71 -7.77 2.11
CA ARG A 298 -31.72 -9.17 1.64
C ARG A 298 -32.76 -9.40 0.54
N ILE A 299 -33.92 -8.74 0.64
CA ILE A 299 -34.98 -8.85 -0.35
C ILE A 299 -34.49 -8.29 -1.71
N LYS A 300 -33.82 -7.13 -1.70
CA LYS A 300 -33.24 -6.54 -2.91
C LYS A 300 -32.16 -7.46 -3.50
N GLY A 301 -31.26 -7.98 -2.66
CA GLY A 301 -30.22 -8.90 -3.11
C GLY A 301 -30.77 -10.16 -3.76
N ASN A 302 -31.80 -10.78 -3.18
CA ASN A 302 -32.46 -11.97 -3.75
C ASN A 302 -33.10 -11.65 -5.11
N LYS A 303 -33.85 -10.55 -5.20
CA LYS A 303 -34.45 -10.12 -6.48
C LYS A 303 -33.40 -9.91 -7.57
N PHE A 304 -32.23 -9.36 -7.23
CA PHE A 304 -31.16 -9.14 -8.18
C PHE A 304 -30.54 -10.47 -8.61
N ARG A 305 -30.27 -11.40 -7.67
CA ARG A 305 -29.78 -12.75 -8.01
C ARG A 305 -30.73 -13.49 -8.95
N ASP A 306 -32.03 -13.49 -8.62
CA ASP A 306 -33.03 -14.15 -9.44
C ASP A 306 -33.07 -13.57 -10.87
N ARG A 307 -32.99 -12.23 -10.99
CA ARG A 307 -32.97 -11.54 -12.29
C ARG A 307 -31.69 -11.82 -13.09
N LEU A 308 -30.54 -11.91 -12.42
CA LEU A 308 -29.26 -12.25 -13.05
C LEU A 308 -29.26 -13.71 -13.56
N LEU A 309 -29.77 -14.64 -12.75
CA LEU A 309 -29.94 -16.04 -13.17
C LEU A 309 -30.90 -16.17 -14.36
N GLN A 310 -32.03 -15.41 -14.38
CA GLN A 310 -32.95 -15.35 -15.51
C GLN A 310 -32.31 -14.79 -16.78
N LYS A 311 -31.30 -13.93 -16.67
CA LYS A 311 -30.50 -13.46 -17.81
C LYS A 311 -29.53 -14.50 -18.35
N GLY A 312 -29.38 -15.66 -17.67
CA GLY A 312 -28.55 -16.77 -18.12
C GLY A 312 -27.11 -16.78 -17.57
N TYR A 313 -26.78 -15.93 -16.59
CA TYR A 313 -25.48 -15.96 -15.97
C TYR A 313 -25.28 -17.25 -15.17
N PRO A 314 -24.06 -17.83 -15.17
CA PRO A 314 -23.74 -19.01 -14.37
C PRO A 314 -23.96 -18.77 -12.89
N LYS A 315 -24.53 -19.76 -12.21
CA LYS A 315 -24.77 -19.64 -10.75
C LYS A 315 -23.50 -19.33 -9.98
N GLU A 316 -22.38 -19.91 -10.35
CA GLU A 316 -21.06 -19.69 -9.71
C GLU A 316 -20.64 -18.21 -9.79
N THR A 317 -20.88 -17.55 -10.92
CA THR A 317 -20.59 -16.12 -11.08
C THR A 317 -21.59 -15.26 -10.27
N VAL A 318 -22.88 -15.61 -10.27
CA VAL A 318 -23.91 -14.89 -9.49
C VAL A 318 -23.70 -15.08 -7.97
N ASP A 319 -23.17 -16.20 -7.53
CA ASP A 319 -22.88 -16.45 -6.11
C ASP A 319 -21.76 -15.55 -5.57
N LYS A 320 -20.89 -14.99 -6.43
CA LYS A 320 -19.91 -13.94 -6.06
C LYS A 320 -20.56 -12.59 -5.70
N PHE A 321 -21.84 -12.38 -6.07
CA PHE A 321 -22.57 -11.17 -5.73
C PHE A 321 -23.10 -11.20 -4.29
N ILE A 322 -22.65 -10.27 -3.48
CA ILE A 322 -22.99 -10.14 -2.09
C ILE A 322 -23.89 -8.94 -1.84
N CYS A 323 -25.08 -9.18 -1.33
CA CYS A 323 -26.01 -8.15 -0.90
C CYS A 323 -26.89 -8.68 0.24
N PRO A 324 -26.96 -7.93 1.33
CA PRO A 324 -26.30 -6.68 1.67
C PRO A 324 -24.83 -6.87 2.09
N ILE A 325 -23.98 -5.90 1.75
CA ILE A 325 -22.63 -5.76 2.34
C ILE A 325 -22.75 -5.13 3.74
N GLY A 326 -21.79 -5.41 4.63
CA GLY A 326 -21.78 -4.87 6.00
C GLY A 326 -22.91 -5.33 6.90
N ALA A 327 -23.65 -6.38 6.53
CA ALA A 327 -24.97 -6.69 7.12
C ALA A 327 -24.92 -7.53 8.40
N LYS A 328 -23.77 -7.92 8.90
CA LYS A 328 -23.68 -8.80 10.08
C LYS A 328 -24.20 -8.15 11.38
N GLN A 329 -24.41 -6.82 11.39
CA GLN A 329 -24.91 -6.09 12.56
C GLN A 329 -26.22 -5.36 12.27
N LYS A 330 -27.29 -5.78 12.94
CA LYS A 330 -28.69 -5.34 12.70
C LYS A 330 -29.02 -3.90 13.11
N PHE A 331 -28.12 -3.17 13.77
CA PHE A 331 -28.48 -1.94 14.49
C PHE A 331 -27.80 -0.66 13.96
N LEU A 332 -26.97 -0.75 12.93
CA LEU A 332 -26.19 0.39 12.46
C LEU A 332 -26.92 1.06 11.29
N LYS A 333 -27.42 2.30 11.50
CA LYS A 333 -28.11 3.08 10.47
C LYS A 333 -27.33 4.32 10.04
N SER A 334 -26.33 4.75 10.81
CA SER A 334 -25.53 5.91 10.41
C SER A 334 -24.58 5.58 9.24
N PRO A 335 -24.34 6.50 8.31
CA PRO A 335 -23.41 6.30 7.21
C PRO A 335 -22.03 5.82 7.66
N THR A 336 -21.49 6.42 8.74
CA THR A 336 -20.18 6.06 9.31
C THR A 336 -20.15 4.63 9.84
N ALA A 337 -21.21 4.21 10.56
CA ALA A 337 -21.26 2.86 11.10
C ALA A 337 -21.38 1.80 9.98
N ILE A 338 -22.13 2.10 8.92
CA ILE A 338 -22.23 1.25 7.73
C ILE A 338 -20.87 1.19 7.02
N ALA A 339 -20.18 2.32 6.87
CA ALA A 339 -18.86 2.37 6.26
C ALA A 339 -17.83 1.49 7.00
N VAL A 340 -17.83 1.49 8.33
CA VAL A 340 -16.95 0.62 9.14
C VAL A 340 -17.24 -0.87 8.87
N THR A 341 -18.51 -1.26 8.79
CA THR A 341 -18.87 -2.66 8.51
C THR A 341 -18.52 -3.10 7.09
N ILE A 342 -18.67 -2.20 6.12
CA ILE A 342 -18.23 -2.45 4.72
C ILE A 342 -16.71 -2.60 4.67
N ALA A 343 -15.97 -1.73 5.35
CA ALA A 343 -14.50 -1.80 5.39
C ALA A 343 -14.03 -3.13 6.02
N MET A 344 -14.69 -3.58 7.07
CA MET A 344 -14.36 -4.86 7.72
C MET A 344 -14.65 -6.06 6.80
N ASP A 345 -15.80 -6.08 6.14
CA ASP A 345 -16.11 -7.14 5.16
C ASP A 345 -15.08 -7.15 4.02
N LEU A 346 -14.75 -5.97 3.47
CA LEU A 346 -13.75 -5.84 2.42
C LEU A 346 -12.37 -6.36 2.87
N LEU A 347 -11.91 -5.99 4.07
CA LEU A 347 -10.63 -6.46 4.62
C LEU A 347 -10.58 -7.99 4.73
N ASN A 348 -11.65 -8.64 5.17
CA ASN A 348 -11.70 -10.10 5.24
C ASN A 348 -11.50 -10.73 3.85
N PHE A 349 -12.15 -10.20 2.80
CA PHE A 349 -11.99 -10.72 1.44
C PHE A 349 -10.59 -10.46 0.86
N LEU A 350 -9.98 -9.32 1.18
CA LEU A 350 -8.61 -8.99 0.74
C LEU A 350 -7.57 -9.93 1.40
N GLU A 351 -7.77 -10.29 2.67
CA GLU A 351 -6.88 -11.21 3.40
C GLU A 351 -7.05 -12.66 2.92
N ASP A 352 -8.29 -13.13 2.70
CA ASP A 352 -8.56 -14.49 2.23
C ASP A 352 -7.89 -14.74 0.86
N LYS A 353 -7.87 -13.73 -0.03
CA LYS A 353 -7.19 -13.84 -1.32
C LYS A 353 -5.67 -13.95 -1.17
N LYS A 354 -5.06 -13.18 -0.28
CA LYS A 354 -3.61 -13.27 -0.02
C LYS A 354 -3.21 -14.66 0.48
N GLN A 355 -4.00 -15.26 1.37
CA GLN A 355 -3.74 -16.60 1.88
C GLN A 355 -3.89 -17.68 0.80
N SER A 356 -4.84 -17.54 -0.12
CA SER A 356 -5.02 -18.48 -1.23
C SER A 356 -3.96 -18.37 -2.33
N MET A 357 -3.26 -17.24 -2.44
CA MET A 357 -2.13 -17.05 -3.38
C MET A 357 -0.79 -17.49 -2.78
N ALA A 358 -0.72 -17.69 -1.46
CA ALA A 358 0.49 -18.12 -0.75
C ALA A 358 0.60 -19.65 -0.59
N LEU A 359 -0.41 -20.42 -1.02
CA LEU A 359 -0.48 -21.87 -1.05
C LEU A 359 -0.28 -22.40 -2.49
#